data_3ddd98cf8bebcde06e48c851a2fe03fb
#
_entry.id   3ddd98cf8bebcde06e48c851a2fe03fb
#
_cell.length_a   1.000
_cell.length_b   1.000
_cell.length_c   1.000
_cell.angle_alpha   90.00
_cell.angle_beta   90.00
_cell.angle_gamma   90.00
#
_symmetry.space_group_name_H-M   'P 1'
#
loop_
_entity.id
_entity.type
_entity.pdbx_description
1 polymer ?
#
loop_
_entity_poly.entity_id
_entity_poly.type
_entity_poly.pdbx_seq_one_letter_code
_entity_poly.pdbx_strand_id
1 'polypeptide(L)'
;MAESEEELKSLLMKVREESEKVGLKLNIQKTKIMASGSITSWEIDGGTVSDFIFGGSKITAGGDCNHEIKRLLLLGRKVVTNIDSIFKSRDITLSTKVCLVKAMVFPVVMYGRENWTMKKAEHQRIDAFELWCWRRLLRVPWPAQRSNQSILKEISPGCSLKGLMLRLKLQYFGHLMRRVDSLEKTLMLGGTGAGEGDDRG
;
A
#
# COMPACT_ATOMS: atom_id res chain seq x y z
N MET A 1 -2.54 15.83 11.44
CA MET A 1 -2.82 16.57 10.19
C MET A 1 -3.29 17.93 10.61
N ALA A 2 -3.04 18.94 9.83
CA ALA A 2 -3.42 20.32 10.11
C ALA A 2 -4.02 20.94 8.85
N GLU A 3 -4.97 21.86 9.01
CA GLU A 3 -5.65 22.55 7.90
C GLU A 3 -4.98 23.88 7.55
N SER A 4 -4.18 24.42 8.47
CA SER A 4 -3.42 25.66 8.26
C SER A 4 -1.95 25.54 8.69
N GLU A 5 -1.13 26.53 8.26
CA GLU A 5 0.29 26.60 8.65
C GLU A 5 0.46 26.87 10.14
N GLU A 6 -0.37 27.76 10.70
CA GLU A 6 -0.33 28.11 12.13
C GLU A 6 -0.67 26.91 13.00
N GLU A 7 -1.67 26.12 12.58
CA GLU A 7 -2.04 24.88 13.28
C GLU A 7 -0.92 23.87 13.22
N LEU A 8 -0.26 23.70 12.07
CA LEU A 8 0.86 22.79 11.92
C LEU A 8 2.05 23.21 12.75
N LYS A 9 2.38 24.52 12.81
CA LYS A 9 3.43 25.07 13.68
C LYS A 9 3.12 24.79 15.15
N SER A 10 1.88 25.03 15.59
CA SER A 10 1.44 24.75 16.96
C SER A 10 1.57 23.27 17.32
N LEU A 11 1.15 22.38 16.44
CA LEU A 11 1.29 20.93 16.62
C LEU A 11 2.75 20.50 16.70
N LEU A 12 3.61 21.04 15.83
CA LEU A 12 5.03 20.73 15.81
C LEU A 12 5.72 21.18 17.12
N MET A 13 5.38 22.37 17.62
CA MET A 13 5.89 22.87 18.90
C MET A 13 5.46 21.98 20.06
N LYS A 14 4.18 21.58 20.12
CA LYS A 14 3.68 20.65 21.15
C LYS A 14 4.41 19.30 21.10
N VAL A 15 4.59 18.74 19.89
CA VAL A 15 5.33 17.47 19.72
C VAL A 15 6.78 17.62 20.23
N ARG A 16 7.42 18.75 19.94
CA ARG A 16 8.78 19.03 20.40
C ARG A 16 8.83 19.12 21.92
N GLU A 17 7.96 19.89 22.54
CA GLU A 17 7.90 20.06 24.01
C GLU A 17 7.65 18.72 24.73
N GLU A 18 6.65 17.95 24.26
CA GLU A 18 6.34 16.65 24.87
C GLU A 18 7.47 15.63 24.65
N SER A 19 8.14 15.67 23.51
CA SER A 19 9.29 14.80 23.24
C SER A 19 10.49 15.15 24.14
N GLU A 20 10.76 16.44 24.36
CA GLU A 20 11.85 16.88 25.21
C GLU A 20 11.65 16.47 26.69
N LYS A 21 10.40 16.43 27.18
CA LYS A 21 10.07 15.96 28.56
C LYS A 21 10.48 14.51 28.80
N VAL A 22 10.44 13.67 27.74
CA VAL A 22 10.86 12.25 27.83
C VAL A 22 12.27 12.01 27.29
N GLY A 23 13.07 13.07 27.11
CA GLY A 23 14.46 12.98 26.66
C GLY A 23 14.66 12.73 25.17
N LEU A 24 13.61 12.84 24.36
CA LEU A 24 13.69 12.70 22.91
C LEU A 24 13.86 14.07 22.24
N LYS A 25 14.68 14.13 21.18
CA LYS A 25 14.85 15.35 20.39
C LYS A 25 14.29 15.15 18.98
N LEU A 26 13.48 16.11 18.55
CA LEU A 26 12.96 16.12 17.17
C LEU A 26 14.12 16.28 16.16
N ASN A 27 14.20 15.38 15.19
CA ASN A 27 15.20 15.47 14.14
C ASN A 27 14.65 16.29 12.97
N ILE A 28 14.99 17.58 12.92
CA ILE A 28 14.53 18.54 11.92
C ILE A 28 14.88 18.09 10.48
N GLN A 29 16.09 17.54 10.28
CA GLN A 29 16.51 17.08 8.95
C GLN A 29 15.67 15.92 8.41
N LYS A 30 15.14 15.08 9.30
CA LYS A 30 14.25 13.96 8.96
C LYS A 30 12.76 14.35 8.98
N THR A 31 12.43 15.49 9.57
CA THR A 31 11.06 16.01 9.57
C THR A 31 10.75 16.59 8.21
N LYS A 32 9.67 16.11 7.59
CA LYS A 32 9.24 16.53 6.27
C LYS A 32 7.78 16.94 6.31
N ILE A 33 7.46 17.96 5.53
CA ILE A 33 6.10 18.48 5.40
C ILE A 33 5.58 18.06 4.03
N MET A 34 4.40 17.50 4.00
CA MET A 34 3.69 17.16 2.77
C MET A 34 2.34 17.83 2.81
N ALA A 35 2.03 18.59 1.79
CA ALA A 35 0.78 19.31 1.64
C ALA A 35 -0.04 18.75 0.46
N SER A 36 -1.35 18.67 0.66
CA SER A 36 -2.31 18.36 -0.40
C SER A 36 -2.82 19.67 -0.98
N GLY A 37 -2.31 20.06 -2.17
CA GLY A 37 -2.66 21.30 -2.85
C GLY A 37 -1.45 22.15 -3.25
N SER A 38 -1.69 23.29 -3.90
CA SER A 38 -0.67 24.21 -4.37
C SER A 38 -0.20 25.14 -3.23
N ILE A 39 0.60 24.61 -2.32
CA ILE A 39 1.24 25.42 -1.27
C ILE A 39 2.63 25.81 -1.78
N THR A 40 2.83 27.09 -1.99
CA THR A 40 4.01 27.63 -2.67
C THR A 40 5.20 27.92 -1.75
N SER A 41 4.99 28.13 -0.45
CA SER A 41 6.07 28.30 0.51
C SER A 41 5.57 28.19 1.95
N TRP A 42 6.14 27.30 2.74
CA TRP A 42 5.94 27.24 4.18
C TRP A 42 7.28 27.50 4.86
N GLU A 43 7.32 28.52 5.72
CA GLU A 43 8.48 28.88 6.53
C GLU A 43 8.53 28.04 7.82
N ILE A 44 8.49 26.73 7.68
CA ILE A 44 8.71 25.82 8.80
C ILE A 44 10.06 25.14 8.59
N ASP A 45 10.85 25.00 9.66
CA ASP A 45 12.11 24.27 9.69
C ASP A 45 11.87 22.79 9.28
N GLY A 46 11.76 22.55 8.01
CA GLY A 46 11.52 21.22 7.44
C GLY A 46 11.28 21.35 5.94
N GLY A 47 12.00 20.60 5.12
CA GLY A 47 11.82 20.65 3.66
C GLY A 47 10.43 20.14 3.26
N THR A 48 9.76 20.87 2.37
CA THR A 48 8.54 20.42 1.71
C THR A 48 8.87 19.28 0.75
N VAL A 49 8.07 18.22 0.74
CA VAL A 49 8.26 17.07 -0.15
C VAL A 49 6.94 16.73 -0.84
N SER A 50 7.05 16.30 -2.10
CA SER A 50 5.90 15.80 -2.87
C SER A 50 5.56 14.34 -2.54
N ASP A 51 6.52 13.61 -2.01
CA ASP A 51 6.37 12.22 -1.59
C ASP A 51 7.37 11.85 -0.48
N PHE A 52 7.03 10.87 0.33
CA PHE A 52 7.95 10.27 1.29
C PHE A 52 7.56 8.83 1.63
N ILE A 53 8.49 8.10 2.25
CA ILE A 53 8.25 6.72 2.67
C ILE A 53 7.89 6.71 4.16
N PHE A 54 6.65 6.31 4.46
CA PHE A 54 6.14 6.15 5.82
C PHE A 54 5.71 4.70 6.06
N GLY A 55 6.23 4.08 7.13
CA GLY A 55 5.93 2.68 7.43
C GLY A 55 6.27 1.71 6.29
N GLY A 56 7.26 2.04 5.44
CA GLY A 56 7.63 1.23 4.28
C GLY A 56 6.77 1.46 3.02
N SER A 57 5.72 2.28 3.09
CA SER A 57 4.88 2.65 1.94
C SER A 57 5.20 4.06 1.45
N LYS A 58 5.23 4.24 0.13
CA LYS A 58 5.43 5.55 -0.49
C LYS A 58 4.11 6.31 -0.55
N ILE A 59 4.03 7.43 0.16
CA ILE A 59 2.88 8.33 0.18
C ILE A 59 3.21 9.53 -0.72
N THR A 60 2.24 9.97 -1.52
CA THR A 60 2.35 11.14 -2.40
C THR A 60 1.32 12.19 -2.00
N ALA A 61 1.65 13.46 -2.18
CA ALA A 61 0.76 14.60 -1.88
C ALA A 61 -0.58 14.52 -2.66
N GLY A 62 -0.56 13.98 -3.88
CA GLY A 62 -1.76 13.79 -4.70
C GLY A 62 -2.57 12.53 -4.39
N GLY A 63 -2.19 11.72 -3.40
CA GLY A 63 -2.88 10.47 -3.04
C GLY A 63 -2.79 9.38 -4.12
N ASP A 64 -1.95 9.54 -5.15
CA ASP A 64 -1.80 8.58 -6.24
C ASP A 64 -0.92 7.39 -5.81
N CYS A 65 -1.49 6.20 -5.84
CA CYS A 65 -0.79 4.96 -5.50
C CYS A 65 0.04 4.35 -6.65
N ASN A 66 0.03 4.94 -7.85
CA ASN A 66 0.68 4.39 -9.04
C ASN A 66 2.21 4.18 -8.85
N HIS A 67 2.91 5.16 -8.25
CA HIS A 67 4.33 5.07 -7.97
C HIS A 67 4.64 3.95 -6.96
N GLU A 68 3.83 3.82 -5.93
CA GLU A 68 3.97 2.77 -4.92
C GLU A 68 3.72 1.39 -5.51
N ILE A 69 2.66 1.23 -6.30
CA ILE A 69 2.37 -0.03 -6.99
C ILE A 69 3.56 -0.44 -7.87
N LYS A 70 4.10 0.46 -8.69
CA LYS A 70 5.28 0.18 -9.51
C LYS A 70 6.47 -0.26 -8.67
N ARG A 71 6.73 0.41 -7.55
CA ARG A 71 7.83 0.10 -6.62
C ARG A 71 7.67 -1.31 -6.04
N LEU A 72 6.48 -1.65 -5.55
CA LEU A 72 6.21 -2.96 -4.97
C LEU A 72 6.25 -4.10 -6.00
N LEU A 73 5.77 -3.87 -7.21
CA LEU A 73 5.91 -4.84 -8.31
C LEU A 73 7.38 -5.08 -8.67
N LEU A 74 8.23 -4.05 -8.63
CA LEU A 74 9.68 -4.22 -8.81
C LEU A 74 10.31 -5.03 -7.67
N LEU A 75 9.93 -4.76 -6.42
CA LEU A 75 10.38 -5.55 -5.27
C LEU A 75 9.93 -7.01 -5.39
N GLY A 76 8.68 -7.25 -5.76
CA GLY A 76 8.16 -8.60 -6.02
C GLY A 76 8.95 -9.32 -7.11
N ARG A 77 9.33 -8.63 -8.19
CA ARG A 77 10.21 -9.20 -9.24
C ARG A 77 11.58 -9.59 -8.71
N LYS A 78 12.19 -8.78 -7.83
CA LYS A 78 13.46 -9.12 -7.17
C LYS A 78 13.33 -10.40 -6.34
N VAL A 79 12.26 -10.52 -5.54
CA VAL A 79 11.99 -11.73 -4.75
C VAL A 79 11.86 -12.95 -5.66
N VAL A 80 11.07 -12.87 -6.74
CA VAL A 80 10.94 -13.96 -7.73
C VAL A 80 12.28 -14.34 -8.34
N THR A 81 13.15 -13.36 -8.62
CA THR A 81 14.48 -13.62 -9.16
C THR A 81 15.37 -14.34 -8.14
N ASN A 82 15.29 -13.98 -6.86
CA ASN A 82 16.06 -14.62 -5.79
C ASN A 82 15.67 -16.08 -5.59
N ILE A 83 14.40 -16.45 -5.83
CA ILE A 83 13.92 -17.84 -5.70
C ILE A 83 13.94 -18.62 -7.03
N ASP A 84 14.54 -18.07 -8.08
CA ASP A 84 14.58 -18.69 -9.42
C ASP A 84 15.26 -20.08 -9.43
N SER A 85 16.26 -20.29 -8.58
CA SER A 85 16.91 -21.59 -8.40
C SER A 85 15.92 -22.67 -7.93
N ILE A 86 14.98 -22.30 -7.06
CA ILE A 86 13.91 -23.20 -6.59
C ILE A 86 12.97 -23.56 -7.74
N PHE A 87 12.63 -22.59 -8.61
CA PHE A 87 11.79 -22.87 -9.78
C PHE A 87 12.47 -23.82 -10.77
N LYS A 88 13.80 -23.80 -10.83
CA LYS A 88 14.60 -24.69 -11.68
C LYS A 88 14.72 -26.12 -11.13
N SER A 89 14.61 -26.29 -9.82
CA SER A 89 14.72 -27.62 -9.19
C SER A 89 13.59 -28.55 -9.69
N ARG A 90 13.96 -29.80 -9.99
CA ARG A 90 13.02 -30.86 -10.37
C ARG A 90 12.45 -31.59 -9.16
N ASP A 91 13.14 -31.53 -8.03
CA ASP A 91 12.77 -32.24 -6.79
C ASP A 91 11.62 -31.54 -6.05
N ILE A 92 11.33 -30.27 -6.40
CA ILE A 92 10.29 -29.49 -5.77
C ILE A 92 9.03 -29.53 -6.63
N THR A 93 7.91 -29.96 -6.02
CA THR A 93 6.62 -30.07 -6.71
C THR A 93 6.07 -28.72 -7.16
N LEU A 94 5.25 -28.74 -8.20
CA LEU A 94 4.57 -27.51 -8.69
C LEU A 94 3.74 -26.83 -7.59
N SER A 95 3.02 -27.62 -6.80
CA SER A 95 2.21 -27.12 -5.69
C SER A 95 3.05 -26.37 -4.66
N THR A 96 4.21 -26.91 -4.29
CA THR A 96 5.15 -26.25 -3.35
C THR A 96 5.68 -24.93 -3.93
N LYS A 97 6.04 -24.91 -5.22
CA LYS A 97 6.48 -23.68 -5.91
C LYS A 97 5.40 -22.62 -5.92
N VAL A 98 4.14 -22.99 -6.16
CA VAL A 98 2.98 -22.09 -6.09
C VAL A 98 2.80 -21.53 -4.68
N CYS A 99 2.89 -22.39 -3.65
CA CYS A 99 2.85 -21.95 -2.26
C CYS A 99 3.96 -20.94 -1.93
N LEU A 100 5.18 -21.17 -2.41
CA LEU A 100 6.31 -20.24 -2.21
C LEU A 100 6.05 -18.86 -2.83
N VAL A 101 5.53 -18.79 -4.05
CA VAL A 101 5.14 -17.51 -4.67
C VAL A 101 4.10 -16.80 -3.82
N LYS A 102 3.08 -17.52 -3.36
CA LYS A 102 2.03 -16.94 -2.51
C LYS A 102 2.55 -16.47 -1.15
N ALA A 103 3.48 -17.20 -0.55
CA ALA A 103 3.99 -16.89 0.78
C ALA A 103 5.09 -15.82 0.77
N MET A 104 5.91 -15.74 -0.27
CA MET A 104 7.08 -14.86 -0.29
C MET A 104 6.90 -13.65 -1.21
N VAL A 105 6.25 -13.80 -2.35
CA VAL A 105 6.13 -12.73 -3.36
C VAL A 105 4.87 -11.89 -3.14
N PHE A 106 3.73 -12.53 -2.93
CA PHE A 106 2.46 -11.83 -2.80
C PHE A 106 2.42 -10.87 -1.60
N PRO A 107 2.90 -11.21 -0.39
CA PRO A 107 2.92 -10.28 0.73
C PRO A 107 3.72 -9.01 0.45
N VAL A 108 4.84 -9.11 -0.28
CA VAL A 108 5.65 -7.96 -0.68
C VAL A 108 4.88 -7.01 -1.59
N VAL A 109 4.17 -7.57 -2.59
CA VAL A 109 3.38 -6.78 -3.54
C VAL A 109 2.11 -6.22 -2.91
N MET A 110 1.63 -6.89 -1.87
CA MET A 110 0.39 -6.52 -1.18
C MET A 110 0.60 -5.59 0.01
N TYR A 111 1.81 -5.20 0.33
CA TYR A 111 2.13 -4.40 1.50
C TYR A 111 1.49 -3.00 1.45
N GLY A 112 0.88 -2.56 2.56
CA GLY A 112 0.34 -1.20 2.75
C GLY A 112 -0.77 -0.76 1.80
N ARG A 113 -1.51 -1.70 1.20
CA ARG A 113 -2.48 -1.41 0.13
C ARG A 113 -3.94 -1.27 0.58
N GLU A 114 -4.20 -1.40 1.85
CA GLU A 114 -5.55 -1.32 2.43
C GLU A 114 -6.27 -0.04 2.00
N ASN A 115 -5.51 1.05 1.88
CA ASN A 115 -6.00 2.39 1.55
C ASN A 115 -5.87 2.76 0.07
N TRP A 116 -5.44 1.83 -0.81
CA TRP A 116 -5.26 2.18 -2.22
C TRP A 116 -6.57 2.31 -2.96
N THR A 117 -6.75 3.44 -3.61
CA THR A 117 -7.80 3.66 -4.62
C THR A 117 -7.22 3.30 -5.98
N MET A 118 -7.40 2.03 -6.40
CA MET A 118 -6.81 1.52 -7.64
C MET A 118 -7.66 1.83 -8.86
N LYS A 119 -7.03 2.41 -9.88
CA LYS A 119 -7.61 2.61 -11.21
C LYS A 119 -7.50 1.32 -12.05
N LYS A 120 -8.24 1.25 -13.14
CA LYS A 120 -8.23 0.09 -14.06
C LYS A 120 -6.82 -0.28 -14.54
N ALA A 121 -6.00 0.73 -14.83
CA ALA A 121 -4.62 0.52 -15.29
C ALA A 121 -3.72 -0.16 -14.24
N GLU A 122 -3.89 0.14 -12.95
CA GLU A 122 -3.16 -0.49 -11.87
C GLU A 122 -3.58 -1.96 -11.71
N HIS A 123 -4.87 -2.25 -11.82
CA HIS A 123 -5.37 -3.63 -11.83
C HIS A 123 -4.74 -4.45 -12.96
N GLN A 124 -4.66 -3.89 -14.16
CA GLN A 124 -4.03 -4.57 -15.31
C GLN A 124 -2.54 -4.85 -15.08
N ARG A 125 -1.81 -3.93 -14.44
CA ARG A 125 -0.39 -4.14 -14.08
C ARG A 125 -0.20 -5.26 -13.06
N ILE A 126 -1.09 -5.36 -12.09
CA ILE A 126 -1.07 -6.42 -11.08
C ILE A 126 -1.37 -7.77 -11.73
N ASP A 127 -2.38 -7.84 -12.58
CA ASP A 127 -2.73 -9.05 -13.32
C ASP A 127 -1.57 -9.50 -14.25
N ALA A 128 -0.93 -8.55 -14.94
CA ALA A 128 0.24 -8.82 -15.77
C ALA A 128 1.45 -9.30 -14.96
N PHE A 129 1.66 -8.75 -13.76
CA PHE A 129 2.72 -9.21 -12.85
C PHE A 129 2.44 -10.63 -12.34
N GLU A 130 1.23 -10.93 -11.92
CA GLU A 130 0.84 -12.27 -11.48
C GLU A 130 1.10 -13.29 -12.57
N LEU A 131 0.65 -13.00 -13.79
CA LEU A 131 0.88 -13.87 -14.95
C LEU A 131 2.36 -14.03 -15.28
N TRP A 132 3.16 -12.97 -15.14
CA TRP A 132 4.61 -13.03 -15.31
C TRP A 132 5.25 -13.97 -14.27
N CYS A 133 4.82 -13.94 -13.00
CA CYS A 133 5.28 -14.87 -11.96
C CYS A 133 4.98 -16.33 -12.37
N TRP A 134 3.78 -16.60 -12.81
CA TRP A 134 3.36 -17.96 -13.20
C TRP A 134 4.11 -18.47 -14.42
N ARG A 135 4.29 -17.63 -15.46
CA ARG A 135 5.10 -17.98 -16.63
C ARG A 135 6.54 -18.30 -16.25
N ARG A 136 7.13 -17.52 -15.35
CA ARG A 136 8.49 -17.75 -14.88
C ARG A 136 8.60 -19.04 -14.06
N LEU A 137 7.64 -19.31 -13.20
CA LEU A 137 7.56 -20.54 -12.41
C LEU A 137 7.45 -21.78 -13.32
N LEU A 138 6.61 -21.74 -14.34
CA LEU A 138 6.45 -22.80 -15.34
C LEU A 138 7.57 -22.83 -16.39
N ARG A 139 8.49 -21.86 -16.37
CA ARG A 139 9.57 -21.70 -17.35
C ARG A 139 9.05 -21.56 -18.79
N VAL A 140 7.90 -20.95 -18.97
CA VAL A 140 7.30 -20.67 -20.26
C VAL A 140 7.83 -19.34 -20.79
N PRO A 141 8.65 -19.31 -21.84
CA PRO A 141 9.17 -18.09 -22.41
C PRO A 141 8.04 -17.26 -23.02
N TRP A 142 8.22 -15.94 -23.06
CA TRP A 142 7.19 -15.04 -23.59
C TRP A 142 6.77 -15.34 -25.05
N PRO A 143 7.70 -15.72 -25.94
CA PRO A 143 7.35 -16.08 -27.33
C PRO A 143 6.58 -17.39 -27.48
N ALA A 144 6.52 -18.23 -26.42
CA ALA A 144 5.74 -19.46 -26.49
C ALA A 144 4.25 -19.11 -26.65
N GLN A 145 3.60 -19.72 -27.65
CA GLN A 145 2.19 -19.49 -27.99
C GLN A 145 1.21 -20.16 -26.98
N ARG A 146 1.55 -20.09 -25.68
CA ARG A 146 0.65 -20.55 -24.63
C ARG A 146 -0.25 -19.42 -24.14
N SER A 147 -1.56 -19.66 -24.18
CA SER A 147 -2.55 -18.70 -23.72
C SER A 147 -2.43 -18.49 -22.19
N ASN A 148 -2.81 -17.30 -21.73
CA ASN A 148 -2.85 -16.96 -20.31
C ASN A 148 -3.79 -17.88 -19.53
N GLN A 149 -4.93 -18.26 -20.14
CA GLN A 149 -5.88 -19.22 -19.56
C GLN A 149 -5.27 -20.58 -19.35
N SER A 150 -4.47 -21.09 -20.29
CA SER A 150 -3.75 -22.35 -20.17
C SER A 150 -2.77 -22.33 -19.00
N ILE A 151 -2.04 -21.22 -18.81
CA ILE A 151 -1.12 -21.03 -17.69
C ILE A 151 -1.87 -21.06 -16.35
N LEU A 152 -2.95 -20.27 -16.23
CA LEU A 152 -3.76 -20.20 -15.02
C LEU A 152 -4.43 -21.52 -14.68
N LYS A 153 -4.90 -22.28 -15.70
CA LYS A 153 -5.49 -23.60 -15.51
C LYS A 153 -4.48 -24.60 -14.94
N GLU A 154 -3.24 -24.59 -15.44
CA GLU A 154 -2.18 -25.49 -14.96
C GLU A 154 -1.74 -25.15 -13.54
N ILE A 155 -1.59 -23.87 -13.24
CA ILE A 155 -1.21 -23.42 -11.89
C ILE A 155 -2.34 -23.65 -10.89
N SER A 156 -3.60 -23.51 -11.31
CA SER A 156 -4.79 -23.58 -10.45
C SER A 156 -4.60 -22.85 -9.12
N PRO A 157 -4.32 -21.54 -9.15
CA PRO A 157 -3.86 -20.81 -7.96
C PRO A 157 -4.91 -20.73 -6.84
N GLY A 158 -6.13 -21.20 -7.08
CA GLY A 158 -7.26 -21.13 -6.17
C GLY A 158 -7.80 -19.70 -6.02
N CYS A 159 -6.92 -18.74 -5.76
CA CYS A 159 -7.26 -17.32 -5.67
C CYS A 159 -6.19 -16.50 -6.39
N SER A 160 -6.62 -15.54 -7.23
CA SER A 160 -5.72 -14.60 -7.89
C SER A 160 -5.15 -13.60 -6.89
N LEU A 161 -4.03 -12.97 -7.24
CA LEU A 161 -3.45 -11.88 -6.46
C LEU A 161 -4.48 -10.77 -6.22
N LYS A 162 -5.23 -10.39 -7.24
CA LYS A 162 -6.34 -9.43 -7.15
C LYS A 162 -7.44 -9.89 -6.19
N GLY A 163 -7.82 -11.17 -6.22
CA GLY A 163 -8.80 -11.75 -5.30
C GLY A 163 -8.33 -11.71 -3.84
N LEU A 164 -7.04 -12.02 -3.60
CA LEU A 164 -6.41 -11.86 -2.28
C LEU A 164 -6.42 -10.40 -1.83
N MET A 165 -6.12 -9.49 -2.74
CA MET A 165 -6.18 -8.06 -2.50
C MET A 165 -7.57 -7.61 -2.07
N LEU A 166 -8.60 -8.00 -2.75
CA LEU A 166 -9.97 -7.68 -2.42
C LEU A 166 -10.36 -8.27 -1.06
N ARG A 167 -10.02 -9.53 -0.81
CA ARG A 167 -10.29 -10.19 0.47
C ARG A 167 -9.69 -9.44 1.66
N LEU A 168 -8.42 -9.02 1.57
CA LEU A 168 -7.76 -8.28 2.65
C LEU A 168 -8.39 -6.89 2.84
N LYS A 169 -8.77 -6.22 1.74
CA LYS A 169 -9.48 -4.94 1.82
C LYS A 169 -10.84 -5.09 2.53
N LEU A 170 -11.58 -6.13 2.22
CA LEU A 170 -12.86 -6.42 2.89
C LEU A 170 -12.67 -6.82 4.36
N GLN A 171 -11.60 -7.55 4.68
CA GLN A 171 -11.27 -7.86 6.08
C GLN A 171 -10.94 -6.59 6.87
N TYR A 172 -10.12 -5.70 6.31
CA TYR A 172 -9.80 -4.41 6.92
C TYR A 172 -11.06 -3.57 7.12
N PHE A 173 -11.90 -3.44 6.08
CA PHE A 173 -13.18 -2.74 6.16
C PHE A 173 -14.10 -3.33 7.25
N GLY A 174 -14.25 -4.65 7.30
CA GLY A 174 -15.05 -5.31 8.33
C GLY A 174 -14.48 -5.11 9.74
N HIS A 175 -13.16 -5.01 9.90
CA HIS A 175 -12.52 -4.68 11.17
C HIS A 175 -12.78 -3.22 11.58
N LEU A 176 -12.66 -2.31 10.63
CA LEU A 176 -12.91 -0.89 10.81
C LEU A 176 -14.36 -0.61 11.23
N MET A 177 -15.32 -1.27 10.58
CA MET A 177 -16.75 -1.11 10.86
C MET A 177 -17.15 -1.58 12.25
N ARG A 178 -16.40 -2.50 12.87
CA ARG A 178 -16.63 -2.98 14.25
C ARG A 178 -16.12 -2.01 15.32
N ARG A 179 -15.25 -1.06 14.97
CA ARG A 179 -14.81 -0.02 15.92
C ARG A 179 -15.93 0.99 16.13
N VAL A 180 -16.19 1.33 17.39
CA VAL A 180 -17.31 2.24 17.75
C VAL A 180 -16.97 3.67 17.35
N ASP A 181 -15.76 4.13 17.71
CA ASP A 181 -15.32 5.51 17.48
C ASP A 181 -13.97 5.53 16.73
N SER A 182 -14.02 5.51 15.40
CA SER A 182 -12.82 5.71 14.60
C SER A 182 -13.04 6.80 13.58
N LEU A 183 -12.09 7.73 13.51
CA LEU A 183 -12.07 8.79 12.51
C LEU A 183 -12.16 8.22 11.08
N GLU A 184 -11.48 7.11 10.84
CA GLU A 184 -11.48 6.45 9.54
C GLU A 184 -12.86 5.93 9.15
N LYS A 185 -13.64 5.41 10.12
CA LYS A 185 -15.02 4.98 9.89
C LYS A 185 -15.90 6.17 9.52
N THR A 186 -15.79 7.27 10.26
CA THR A 186 -16.53 8.51 10.01
C THR A 186 -16.23 9.06 8.61
N LEU A 187 -14.95 9.11 8.23
CA LEU A 187 -14.53 9.55 6.91
C LEU A 187 -15.01 8.63 5.78
N MET A 188 -14.99 7.31 6.00
CA MET A 188 -15.45 6.33 5.00
C MET A 188 -16.97 6.35 4.79
N LEU A 189 -17.72 6.61 5.83
CA LEU A 189 -19.19 6.65 5.78
C LEU A 189 -19.74 8.02 5.35
N GLY A 190 -18.87 9.02 5.16
CA GLY A 190 -19.29 10.37 4.83
C GLY A 190 -20.08 11.05 5.96
N GLY A 191 -19.83 10.63 7.19
CA GLY A 191 -20.53 11.14 8.36
C GLY A 191 -20.16 12.58 8.64
N THR A 192 -20.94 13.50 8.17
CA THR A 192 -21.05 14.84 8.71
C THR A 192 -21.67 14.72 10.10
N GLY A 193 -20.83 14.69 11.13
CA GLY A 193 -21.27 14.90 12.50
C GLY A 193 -21.65 16.36 12.71
N ALA A 194 -22.67 16.82 12.01
CA ALA A 194 -23.35 18.05 12.39
C ALA A 194 -24.34 17.68 13.50
N GLY A 195 -24.06 18.12 14.71
CA GLY A 195 -24.95 17.97 15.84
C GLY A 195 -26.30 18.59 15.53
N GLU A 196 -27.31 17.79 15.48
CA GLU A 196 -28.66 18.23 15.72
C GLU A 196 -28.78 18.51 17.21
N GLY A 197 -28.60 19.79 17.56
CA GLY A 197 -29.02 20.32 18.85
C GLY A 197 -30.52 20.14 18.96
N ASP A 198 -30.93 19.28 19.85
CA ASP A 198 -32.31 19.15 20.31
C ASP A 198 -32.66 20.43 21.07
N ASP A 199 -33.31 21.34 20.37
CA ASP A 199 -33.93 22.52 20.96
C ASP A 199 -35.40 22.22 21.15
N ARG A 200 -35.76 21.60 22.29
CA ARG A 200 -37.10 21.53 22.85
C ARG A 200 -37.05 22.12 24.23
N GLY A 201 -37.32 23.39 24.29
CA GLY A 201 -37.79 24.10 25.47
C GLY A 201 -39.27 24.37 25.36
#